data_11e900c8764a87b62a16148821953603
#
_entry.id   11e900c8764a87b62a16148821953603
#
_cell.length_a   1.000
_cell.length_b   1.000
_cell.length_c   1.000
_cell.angle_alpha   90.00
_cell.angle_beta   90.00
_cell.angle_gamma   90.00
#
_symmetry.space_group_name_H-M   'P 1'
#
loop_
_entity.id
_entity.type
_entity.pdbx_description
1 polymer ?
#
loop_
_entity_poly.entity_id
_entity_poly.type
_entity_poly.pdbx_seq_one_letter_code
_entity_poly.pdbx_strand_id
1 'polypeptide(L)'
;MEIRKPGLGAYITATYPNKVLFLNAVKCLSEVSDFLEVGIPTLNPKYDGPVIRKTHFAAELKGLDAINVARYGIIPTILMGYIEDYANRLELVAQVASEVGASSVLFPDLLFEHIDRLEDYVVTMRNYGLRPSFFVASNTPHRLVNLLVKYEPLFMYLGLYAATGIKLPLYIERNIREVRRLVDGTTLVAGFAINSPEMVRLVINAGADAVVVGTALVDKLGNGEECRRFMMELRGGLA
;
A
#
# COMPACT_ATOMS: atom_id res chain seq x y z
N MET A 1 -4.35 -14.59 -1.67
CA MET A 1 -5.06 -14.00 -2.84
C MET A 1 -4.05 -13.25 -3.70
N GLU A 2 -4.26 -13.17 -5.03
CA GLU A 2 -3.42 -12.42 -5.96
C GLU A 2 -4.08 -11.09 -6.33
N ILE A 3 -3.27 -10.05 -6.59
CA ILE A 3 -3.76 -8.77 -7.10
C ILE A 3 -4.12 -8.93 -8.58
N ARG A 4 -5.33 -8.50 -8.96
CA ARG A 4 -5.78 -8.48 -10.36
C ARG A 4 -4.91 -7.55 -11.21
N LYS A 5 -4.69 -7.89 -12.47
CA LYS A 5 -3.89 -7.14 -13.44
C LYS A 5 -4.68 -6.87 -14.73
N PRO A 6 -4.77 -5.62 -15.21
CA PRO A 6 -4.40 -4.41 -14.49
C PRO A 6 -5.30 -4.16 -13.29
N GLY A 7 -4.77 -3.62 -12.20
CA GLY A 7 -5.46 -3.45 -10.92
C GLY A 7 -5.50 -2.01 -10.43
N LEU A 8 -6.57 -1.70 -9.67
CA LEU A 8 -6.75 -0.44 -8.96
C LEU A 8 -6.93 -0.71 -7.47
N GLY A 9 -6.00 -0.24 -6.65
CA GLY A 9 -6.06 -0.29 -5.20
C GLY A 9 -6.44 1.03 -4.55
N ALA A 10 -6.92 0.94 -3.33
CA ALA A 10 -7.21 2.10 -2.49
C ALA A 10 -6.41 2.02 -1.19
N TYR A 11 -5.78 3.13 -0.79
CA TYR A 11 -5.18 3.31 0.52
C TYR A 11 -6.11 4.08 1.44
N ILE A 12 -6.30 3.57 2.65
CA ILE A 12 -7.03 4.23 3.73
C ILE A 12 -6.31 4.04 5.06
N THR A 13 -6.33 5.05 5.93
CA THR A 13 -5.81 4.92 7.29
C THR A 13 -6.87 4.30 8.21
N ALA A 14 -6.50 3.25 8.94
CA ALA A 14 -7.44 2.55 9.82
C ALA A 14 -8.07 3.50 10.85
N THR A 15 -9.37 3.36 11.07
CA THR A 15 -10.20 4.17 11.97
C THR A 15 -10.18 5.69 11.71
N TYR A 16 -9.78 6.13 10.50
CA TYR A 16 -9.89 7.53 10.10
C TYR A 16 -11.20 7.79 9.34
N PRO A 17 -11.89 8.90 9.57
CA PRO A 17 -11.74 9.84 10.71
C PRO A 17 -12.28 9.26 12.02
N ASN A 18 -13.10 8.21 11.94
CA ASN A 18 -13.62 7.42 13.06
C ASN A 18 -13.93 6.00 12.59
N LYS A 19 -14.15 5.10 13.54
CA LYS A 19 -14.40 3.67 13.28
C LYS A 19 -15.58 3.42 12.34
N VAL A 20 -16.69 4.14 12.49
CA VAL A 20 -17.90 3.93 11.68
C VAL A 20 -17.67 4.28 10.22
N LEU A 21 -17.10 5.46 9.94
CA LEU A 21 -16.79 5.89 8.58
C LEU A 21 -15.70 5.01 7.94
N PHE A 22 -14.70 4.59 8.71
CA PHE A 22 -13.70 3.64 8.24
C PHE A 22 -14.31 2.31 7.80
N LEU A 23 -15.19 1.70 8.61
CA LEU A 23 -15.84 0.43 8.26
C LEU A 23 -16.72 0.57 7.01
N ASN A 24 -17.43 1.69 6.87
CA ASN A 24 -18.20 1.98 5.66
C ASN A 24 -17.28 2.14 4.44
N ALA A 25 -16.14 2.80 4.59
CA ALA A 25 -15.15 2.95 3.53
C ALA A 25 -14.55 1.59 3.13
N VAL A 26 -14.17 0.74 4.08
CA VAL A 26 -13.67 -0.63 3.81
C VAL A 26 -14.70 -1.40 2.97
N LYS A 27 -15.98 -1.39 3.37
CA LYS A 27 -17.04 -2.07 2.63
C LYS A 27 -17.18 -1.53 1.21
N CYS A 28 -17.30 -0.21 1.05
CA CYS A 28 -17.46 0.42 -0.25
C CYS A 28 -16.26 0.15 -1.17
N LEU A 29 -15.04 0.33 -0.66
CA LEU A 29 -13.82 0.15 -1.43
C LEU A 29 -13.57 -1.32 -1.80
N SER A 30 -13.96 -2.27 -0.97
CA SER A 30 -13.87 -3.70 -1.30
C SER A 30 -14.74 -4.11 -2.50
N GLU A 31 -15.76 -3.30 -2.84
CA GLU A 31 -16.63 -3.55 -4.00
C GLU A 31 -16.08 -2.93 -5.30
N VAL A 32 -15.25 -1.89 -5.22
CA VAL A 32 -14.80 -1.10 -6.37
C VAL A 32 -13.29 -1.13 -6.61
N SER A 33 -12.52 -1.71 -5.69
CA SER A 33 -11.06 -1.88 -5.79
C SER A 33 -10.69 -3.33 -6.01
N ASP A 34 -9.50 -3.58 -6.54
CA ASP A 34 -8.94 -4.92 -6.73
C ASP A 34 -8.06 -5.34 -5.53
N PHE A 35 -7.66 -4.39 -4.69
CA PHE A 35 -6.98 -4.61 -3.42
C PHE A 35 -7.10 -3.38 -2.51
N LEU A 36 -6.86 -3.56 -1.21
CA LEU A 36 -6.80 -2.48 -0.23
C LEU A 36 -5.40 -2.39 0.40
N GLU A 37 -4.95 -1.17 0.64
CA GLU A 37 -3.88 -0.86 1.57
C GLU A 37 -4.48 -0.15 2.79
N VAL A 38 -4.25 -0.71 3.98
CA VAL A 38 -4.78 -0.19 5.23
C VAL A 38 -3.62 0.28 6.10
N GLY A 39 -3.47 1.60 6.22
CA GLY A 39 -2.43 2.22 7.03
C GLY A 39 -2.67 1.96 8.53
N ILE A 40 -1.67 1.42 9.22
CA ILE A 40 -1.65 1.29 10.67
C ILE A 40 -1.33 2.66 11.26
N PRO A 41 -2.25 3.31 12.01
CA PRO A 41 -2.01 4.66 12.51
C PRO A 41 -0.80 4.73 13.44
N THR A 42 0.12 5.64 13.12
CA THR A 42 1.36 5.89 13.88
C THR A 42 1.47 7.34 14.33
N LEU A 43 2.34 7.60 15.29
CA LEU A 43 2.72 8.95 15.72
C LEU A 43 3.85 9.55 14.88
N ASN A 44 4.55 8.71 14.08
CA ASN A 44 5.66 9.14 13.24
C ASN A 44 5.51 8.65 11.78
N PRO A 45 4.53 9.16 11.00
CA PRO A 45 4.33 8.78 9.60
C PRO A 45 5.36 9.47 8.69
N LYS A 46 6.63 9.09 8.78
CA LYS A 46 7.79 9.81 8.25
C LYS A 46 7.87 9.87 6.72
N TYR A 47 7.36 8.85 6.02
CA TYR A 47 7.32 8.82 4.55
C TYR A 47 6.01 9.36 3.95
N ASP A 48 5.05 9.71 4.80
CA ASP A 48 3.75 10.21 4.36
C ASP A 48 3.75 11.72 4.14
N GLY A 49 3.03 12.16 3.11
CA GLY A 49 2.79 13.58 2.87
C GLY A 49 1.76 14.18 3.83
N PRO A 50 1.58 15.53 3.80
CA PRO A 50 0.79 16.24 4.80
C PRO A 50 -0.64 15.74 4.97
N VAL A 51 -1.30 15.33 3.88
CA VAL A 51 -2.69 14.85 3.91
C VAL A 51 -2.77 13.52 4.64
N ILE A 52 -1.93 12.55 4.27
CA ILE A 52 -1.93 11.22 4.90
C ILE A 52 -1.46 11.33 6.37
N ARG A 53 -0.47 12.18 6.67
CA ARG A 53 -0.07 12.46 8.06
C ARG A 53 -1.24 12.88 8.94
N LYS A 54 -2.10 13.77 8.44
CA LYS A 54 -3.31 14.19 9.17
C LYS A 54 -4.22 13.02 9.49
N THR A 55 -4.37 12.06 8.57
CA THR A 55 -5.21 10.89 8.82
C THR A 55 -4.66 10.00 9.93
N HIS A 56 -3.33 9.82 9.99
CA HIS A 56 -2.68 9.10 11.09
C HIS A 56 -2.94 9.76 12.45
N PHE A 57 -2.79 11.08 12.53
CA PHE A 57 -3.01 11.80 13.79
C PHE A 57 -4.49 11.86 14.20
N ALA A 58 -5.40 11.96 13.22
CA ALA A 58 -6.83 12.08 13.46
C ALA A 58 -7.55 10.73 13.58
N ALA A 59 -6.87 9.60 13.31
CA ALA A 59 -7.46 8.27 13.49
C ALA A 59 -7.92 8.05 14.94
N GLU A 60 -9.11 7.50 15.12
CA GLU A 60 -9.75 7.29 16.44
C GLU A 60 -8.91 6.37 17.35
N LEU A 61 -8.37 5.30 16.77
CA LEU A 61 -7.48 4.34 17.44
C LEU A 61 -6.08 4.39 16.84
N LYS A 62 -5.09 3.88 17.55
CA LYS A 62 -3.70 3.84 17.11
C LYS A 62 -3.18 2.40 17.05
N GLY A 63 -2.12 2.21 16.27
CA GLY A 63 -1.43 0.92 16.17
C GLY A 63 -2.36 -0.22 15.76
N LEU A 64 -2.11 -1.40 16.31
CA LEU A 64 -2.84 -2.63 15.98
C LEU A 64 -4.28 -2.64 16.47
N ASP A 65 -4.63 -1.84 17.50
CA ASP A 65 -6.02 -1.71 17.95
C ASP A 65 -6.91 -1.14 16.85
N ALA A 66 -6.37 -0.22 16.02
CA ALA A 66 -7.08 0.32 14.87
C ALA A 66 -7.31 -0.75 13.78
N ILE A 67 -6.43 -1.73 13.64
CA ILE A 67 -6.54 -2.81 12.67
C ILE A 67 -7.59 -3.85 13.10
N ASN A 68 -7.66 -4.15 14.39
CA ASN A 68 -8.54 -5.15 14.95
C ASN A 68 -10.05 -4.81 14.87
N VAL A 69 -10.41 -3.59 14.47
CA VAL A 69 -11.82 -3.18 14.34
C VAL A 69 -12.53 -3.78 13.13
N ALA A 70 -11.79 -4.29 12.15
CA ALA A 70 -12.32 -4.86 10.90
C ALA A 70 -11.85 -6.30 10.67
N ARG A 71 -12.54 -7.00 9.77
CA ARG A 71 -12.06 -8.22 9.14
C ARG A 71 -11.91 -7.96 7.65
N TYR A 72 -10.77 -8.35 7.13
CA TYR A 72 -10.41 -8.18 5.73
C TYR A 72 -10.52 -9.55 5.01
N GLY A 73 -10.01 -9.65 3.79
CA GLY A 73 -9.97 -10.94 3.08
C GLY A 73 -11.08 -11.16 2.06
N ILE A 74 -11.93 -10.14 1.79
CA ILE A 74 -12.84 -10.13 0.64
C ILE A 74 -12.02 -9.95 -0.64
N ILE A 75 -11.07 -9.02 -0.60
CA ILE A 75 -10.05 -8.77 -1.63
C ILE A 75 -8.67 -8.76 -0.98
N PRO A 76 -7.56 -8.91 -1.74
CA PRO A 76 -6.22 -8.79 -1.19
C PRO A 76 -6.10 -7.51 -0.36
N THR A 77 -5.72 -7.64 0.90
CA THR A 77 -5.55 -6.49 1.80
C THR A 77 -4.15 -6.49 2.38
N ILE A 78 -3.49 -5.36 2.28
CA ILE A 78 -2.13 -5.13 2.74
C ILE A 78 -2.19 -4.17 3.92
N LEU A 79 -1.64 -4.56 5.06
CA LEU A 79 -1.43 -3.63 6.16
C LEU A 79 -0.14 -2.85 5.90
N MET A 80 -0.19 -1.53 5.98
CA MET A 80 0.96 -0.65 5.80
C MET A 80 1.30 0.03 7.13
N GLY A 81 2.51 -0.16 7.63
CA GLY A 81 2.98 0.42 8.88
C GLY A 81 4.46 0.80 8.80
N TYR A 82 5.05 1.16 9.93
CA TYR A 82 6.48 1.42 10.05
C TYR A 82 7.10 0.37 10.95
N ILE A 83 8.15 -0.31 10.47
CA ILE A 83 8.78 -1.41 11.23
C ILE A 83 9.41 -0.90 12.53
N GLU A 84 9.82 0.37 12.59
CA GLU A 84 10.36 0.98 13.80
C GLU A 84 9.38 0.94 14.98
N ASP A 85 8.07 1.05 14.71
CA ASP A 85 7.03 0.97 15.75
C ASP A 85 6.90 -0.46 16.33
N TYR A 86 7.42 -1.46 15.61
CA TYR A 86 7.25 -2.89 15.88
C TYR A 86 8.55 -3.69 15.94
N ALA A 87 9.71 -3.04 16.02
CA ALA A 87 11.02 -3.69 15.94
C ALA A 87 11.19 -4.92 16.87
N ASN A 88 10.59 -4.89 18.06
CA ASN A 88 10.61 -6.01 19.01
C ASN A 88 9.28 -6.77 19.09
N ARG A 89 8.33 -6.52 18.19
CA ARG A 89 6.98 -7.10 18.20
C ARG A 89 6.50 -7.48 16.79
N LEU A 90 7.42 -7.83 15.90
CA LEU A 90 7.10 -8.16 14.52
C LEU A 90 6.14 -9.36 14.40
N GLU A 91 6.32 -10.37 15.26
CA GLU A 91 5.42 -11.51 15.35
C GLU A 91 3.99 -11.09 15.72
N LEU A 92 3.82 -10.13 16.64
CA LEU A 92 2.48 -9.63 16.98
C LEU A 92 1.79 -8.96 15.79
N VAL A 93 2.55 -8.19 14.97
CA VAL A 93 2.00 -7.60 13.74
C VAL A 93 1.56 -8.69 12.77
N ALA A 94 2.40 -9.69 12.54
CA ALA A 94 2.10 -10.80 11.64
C ALA A 94 0.89 -11.63 12.13
N GLN A 95 0.81 -11.90 13.43
CA GLN A 95 -0.33 -12.56 14.05
C GLN A 95 -1.63 -11.79 13.81
N VAL A 96 -1.66 -10.51 14.16
CA VAL A 96 -2.84 -9.66 13.97
C VAL A 96 -3.21 -9.58 12.49
N ALA A 97 -2.24 -9.41 11.59
CA ALA A 97 -2.49 -9.37 10.16
C ALA A 97 -3.15 -10.66 9.65
N SER A 98 -2.65 -11.82 10.08
CA SER A 98 -3.22 -13.12 9.76
C SER A 98 -4.65 -13.27 10.31
N GLU A 99 -4.87 -12.95 11.58
CA GLU A 99 -6.18 -13.06 12.26
C GLU A 99 -7.25 -12.18 11.64
N VAL A 100 -6.89 -10.98 11.15
CA VAL A 100 -7.85 -10.09 10.48
C VAL A 100 -8.05 -10.41 8.99
N GLY A 101 -7.31 -11.38 8.44
CA GLY A 101 -7.43 -11.82 7.06
C GLY A 101 -6.66 -10.98 6.06
N ALA A 102 -5.61 -10.25 6.48
CA ALA A 102 -4.71 -9.57 5.56
C ALA A 102 -3.88 -10.57 4.73
N SER A 103 -3.43 -10.15 3.56
CA SER A 103 -2.61 -10.96 2.65
C SER A 103 -1.12 -10.69 2.84
N SER A 104 -0.77 -9.51 3.33
CA SER A 104 0.60 -9.03 3.50
C SER A 104 0.68 -7.89 4.50
N VAL A 105 1.89 -7.61 4.97
CA VAL A 105 2.25 -6.39 5.69
C VAL A 105 3.38 -5.70 4.93
N LEU A 106 3.29 -4.40 4.68
CA LEU A 106 4.28 -3.59 4.00
C LEU A 106 4.87 -2.57 4.97
N PHE A 107 6.19 -2.49 5.04
CA PHE A 107 6.93 -1.52 5.85
C PHE A 107 7.81 -0.66 4.94
N PRO A 108 7.44 0.60 4.63
CA PRO A 108 8.23 1.48 3.76
C PRO A 108 9.64 1.76 4.27
N ASP A 109 9.84 1.79 5.59
CA ASP A 109 11.12 2.05 6.26
C ASP A 109 12.05 0.82 6.31
N LEU A 110 11.56 -0.40 6.03
CA LEU A 110 12.32 -1.64 6.14
C LEU A 110 13.64 -1.60 5.35
N LEU A 111 13.57 -1.24 4.07
CA LEU A 111 14.75 -1.31 3.19
C LEU A 111 15.70 -0.12 3.32
N PHE A 112 15.21 1.01 3.82
CA PHE A 112 15.98 2.25 3.90
C PHE A 112 16.64 2.46 5.26
N GLU A 113 15.99 2.01 6.33
CA GLU A 113 16.43 2.28 7.70
C GLU A 113 16.69 1.01 8.52
N HIS A 114 16.06 -0.12 8.16
CA HIS A 114 16.06 -1.35 8.95
C HIS A 114 16.37 -2.59 8.08
N ILE A 115 17.30 -2.46 7.13
CA ILE A 115 17.65 -3.55 6.19
C ILE A 115 18.16 -4.81 6.90
N ASP A 116 18.75 -4.66 8.06
CA ASP A 116 19.19 -5.74 8.95
C ASP A 116 18.03 -6.62 9.44
N ARG A 117 16.79 -6.12 9.40
CA ARG A 117 15.57 -6.85 9.76
C ARG A 117 14.90 -7.57 8.59
N LEU A 118 15.49 -7.50 7.39
CA LEU A 118 14.87 -8.05 6.17
C LEU A 118 14.56 -9.54 6.29
N GLU A 119 15.54 -10.36 6.70
CA GLU A 119 15.35 -11.80 6.85
C GLU A 119 14.31 -12.14 7.93
N ASP A 120 14.39 -11.47 9.07
CA ASP A 120 13.45 -11.62 10.18
C ASP A 120 12.01 -11.29 9.74
N TYR A 121 11.84 -10.21 8.99
CA TYR A 121 10.56 -9.84 8.40
C TYR A 121 10.01 -10.94 7.47
N VAL A 122 10.84 -11.42 6.52
CA VAL A 122 10.40 -12.44 5.54
C VAL A 122 10.00 -13.74 6.23
N VAL A 123 10.83 -14.22 7.16
CA VAL A 123 10.57 -15.44 7.91
C VAL A 123 9.31 -15.30 8.75
N THR A 124 9.17 -14.18 9.47
CA THR A 124 8.00 -13.93 10.31
C THR A 124 6.71 -13.89 9.48
N MET A 125 6.67 -13.15 8.37
CA MET A 125 5.48 -13.11 7.51
C MET A 125 5.07 -14.51 7.05
N ARG A 126 6.02 -15.32 6.58
CA ARG A 126 5.76 -16.70 6.10
C ARG A 126 5.24 -17.61 7.22
N ASN A 127 5.79 -17.51 8.42
CA ASN A 127 5.35 -18.32 9.57
C ASN A 127 3.87 -18.08 9.93
N TYR A 128 3.35 -16.90 9.63
CA TYR A 128 1.93 -16.56 9.86
C TYR A 128 1.06 -16.69 8.60
N GLY A 129 1.56 -17.33 7.53
CA GLY A 129 0.83 -17.56 6.28
C GLY A 129 0.66 -16.31 5.41
N LEU A 130 1.43 -15.26 5.68
CA LEU A 130 1.46 -14.02 4.90
C LEU A 130 2.57 -14.06 3.85
N ARG A 131 2.37 -13.39 2.73
CA ARG A 131 3.44 -13.16 1.76
C ARG A 131 4.14 -11.84 2.07
N PRO A 132 5.49 -11.77 1.96
CA PRO A 132 6.17 -10.50 2.11
C PRO A 132 5.78 -9.54 0.98
N SER A 133 5.89 -8.24 1.21
CA SER A 133 5.80 -7.19 0.20
C SER A 133 6.85 -6.13 0.49
N PHE A 134 7.39 -5.51 -0.56
CA PHE A 134 8.51 -4.60 -0.40
C PHE A 134 8.25 -3.25 -1.05
N PHE A 135 8.61 -2.19 -0.35
CA PHE A 135 8.60 -0.84 -0.88
C PHE A 135 9.96 -0.51 -1.49
N VAL A 136 9.98 -0.11 -2.74
CA VAL A 136 11.18 0.34 -3.45
C VAL A 136 10.98 1.73 -4.03
N ALA A 137 12.07 2.46 -4.17
CA ALA A 137 12.13 3.72 -4.89
C ALA A 137 12.93 3.54 -6.19
N SER A 138 12.84 4.51 -7.09
CA SER A 138 13.56 4.48 -8.38
C SER A 138 15.09 4.40 -8.25
N ASN A 139 15.64 4.79 -7.11
CA ASN A 139 17.07 4.74 -6.79
C ASN A 139 17.47 3.52 -5.94
N THR A 140 16.55 2.59 -5.68
CA THR A 140 16.88 1.34 -4.96
C THR A 140 17.91 0.54 -5.77
N PRO A 141 19.03 0.11 -5.16
CA PRO A 141 20.08 -0.63 -5.89
C PRO A 141 19.51 -1.88 -6.58
N HIS A 142 19.82 -2.06 -7.87
CA HIS A 142 19.32 -3.18 -8.68
C HIS A 142 19.60 -4.55 -8.05
N ARG A 143 20.78 -4.74 -7.44
CA ARG A 143 21.12 -5.99 -6.74
C ARG A 143 20.17 -6.30 -5.57
N LEU A 144 19.68 -5.25 -4.89
CA LEU A 144 18.73 -5.41 -3.81
C LEU A 144 17.36 -5.80 -4.38
N VAL A 145 16.89 -5.11 -5.43
CA VAL A 145 15.62 -5.46 -6.09
C VAL A 145 15.63 -6.93 -6.55
N ASN A 146 16.73 -7.39 -7.19
CA ASN A 146 16.90 -8.79 -7.62
C ASN A 146 16.91 -9.77 -6.45
N LEU A 147 17.41 -9.38 -5.28
CA LEU A 147 17.33 -10.20 -4.06
C LEU A 147 15.88 -10.32 -3.57
N LEU A 148 15.16 -9.19 -3.53
CA LEU A 148 13.77 -9.15 -3.04
C LEU A 148 12.82 -10.01 -3.87
N VAL A 149 13.01 -10.06 -5.20
CA VAL A 149 12.24 -10.93 -6.10
C VAL A 149 12.36 -12.41 -5.71
N LYS A 150 13.53 -12.87 -5.22
CA LYS A 150 13.74 -14.26 -4.80
C LYS A 150 12.92 -14.67 -3.58
N TYR A 151 12.41 -13.71 -2.82
CA TYR A 151 11.49 -13.99 -1.72
C TYR A 151 10.04 -14.22 -2.18
N GLU A 152 9.77 -14.18 -3.48
CA GLU A 152 8.43 -14.38 -4.06
C GLU A 152 7.36 -13.49 -3.40
N PRO A 153 7.58 -12.17 -3.35
CA PRO A 153 6.66 -11.27 -2.66
C PRO A 153 5.27 -11.27 -3.29
N LEU A 154 4.27 -10.87 -2.51
CA LEU A 154 2.92 -10.62 -3.04
C LEU A 154 2.98 -9.54 -4.14
N PHE A 155 3.76 -8.48 -3.89
CA PHE A 155 4.07 -7.44 -4.86
C PHE A 155 5.30 -6.62 -4.42
N MET A 156 5.84 -5.89 -5.40
CA MET A 156 6.80 -4.82 -5.19
C MET A 156 6.06 -3.48 -5.34
N TYR A 157 6.11 -2.64 -4.32
CA TYR A 157 5.54 -1.29 -4.35
C TYR A 157 6.59 -0.29 -4.82
N LEU A 158 6.32 0.39 -5.93
CA LEU A 158 7.16 1.49 -6.41
C LEU A 158 6.57 2.85 -6.00
N GLY A 159 7.25 3.55 -5.11
CA GLY A 159 6.97 4.95 -4.81
C GLY A 159 7.40 5.84 -5.98
N LEU A 160 6.43 6.48 -6.64
CA LEU A 160 6.69 7.34 -7.81
C LEU A 160 7.29 8.71 -7.43
N TYR A 161 7.11 9.13 -6.20
CA TYR A 161 7.54 10.43 -5.67
C TYR A 161 8.20 10.28 -4.31
N ALA A 162 8.91 11.33 -3.87
CA ALA A 162 9.61 11.32 -2.59
C ALA A 162 8.69 11.24 -1.36
N ALA A 163 7.42 11.68 -1.50
CA ALA A 163 6.38 11.54 -0.50
C ALA A 163 4.99 11.65 -1.14
N THR A 164 3.95 11.19 -0.45
CA THR A 164 2.57 11.31 -0.92
C THR A 164 2.16 12.78 -1.11
N GLY A 165 1.51 13.09 -2.23
CA GLY A 165 0.99 14.43 -2.53
C GLY A 165 2.02 15.46 -3.04
N ILE A 166 3.30 15.09 -3.20
CA ILE A 166 4.33 15.96 -3.80
C ILE A 166 4.42 15.68 -5.30
N LYS A 167 4.16 16.69 -6.12
CA LYS A 167 4.36 16.62 -7.57
C LYS A 167 5.82 16.94 -7.90
N LEU A 168 6.59 15.94 -8.31
CA LEU A 168 7.83 16.14 -9.03
C LEU A 168 7.59 15.75 -10.48
N PRO A 169 7.76 16.65 -11.46
CA PRO A 169 7.72 16.26 -12.84
C PRO A 169 8.97 15.42 -13.14
N LEU A 170 8.89 14.52 -14.06
CA LEU A 170 9.98 13.91 -14.78
C LEU A 170 10.28 12.45 -14.41
N TYR A 171 10.24 11.66 -15.46
CA TYR A 171 10.74 10.29 -15.55
C TYR A 171 9.90 9.19 -14.90
N ILE A 172 8.61 9.45 -14.53
CA ILE A 172 7.73 8.42 -13.97
C ILE A 172 7.76 7.17 -14.84
N GLU A 173 7.48 7.31 -16.13
CA GLU A 173 7.47 6.19 -17.08
C GLU A 173 8.82 5.48 -17.15
N ARG A 174 9.91 6.25 -17.21
CA ARG A 174 11.26 5.69 -17.23
C ARG A 174 11.54 4.87 -15.99
N ASN A 175 11.23 5.41 -14.81
CA ASN A 175 11.45 4.74 -13.54
C ASN A 175 10.64 3.44 -13.43
N ILE A 176 9.38 3.47 -13.87
CA ILE A 176 8.53 2.27 -13.90
C ILE A 176 9.14 1.21 -14.85
N ARG A 177 9.53 1.60 -16.08
CA ARG A 177 10.14 0.68 -17.05
C ARG A 177 11.45 0.08 -16.55
N GLU A 178 12.28 0.86 -15.85
CA GLU A 178 13.53 0.37 -15.27
C GLU A 178 13.27 -0.65 -14.17
N VAL A 179 12.37 -0.34 -13.22
CA VAL A 179 12.03 -1.28 -12.14
C VAL A 179 11.31 -2.51 -12.69
N ARG A 180 10.41 -2.36 -13.68
CA ARG A 180 9.73 -3.49 -14.33
C ARG A 180 10.69 -4.55 -14.86
N ARG A 181 11.81 -4.12 -15.47
CA ARG A 181 12.82 -5.04 -15.99
C ARG A 181 13.52 -5.85 -14.91
N LEU A 182 13.61 -5.30 -13.68
CA LEU A 182 14.26 -5.94 -12.55
C LEU A 182 13.34 -6.91 -11.79
N VAL A 183 12.03 -6.66 -11.84
CA VAL A 183 11.02 -7.42 -11.08
C VAL A 183 10.18 -8.34 -11.98
N ASP A 184 10.80 -8.85 -13.06
CA ASP A 184 10.12 -9.72 -14.01
C ASP A 184 9.40 -10.88 -13.30
N GLY A 185 8.15 -11.15 -13.71
CA GLY A 185 7.28 -12.15 -13.07
C GLY A 185 6.66 -11.73 -11.72
N THR A 186 7.18 -10.69 -11.06
CA THR A 186 6.62 -10.17 -9.80
C THR A 186 5.59 -9.06 -10.07
N THR A 187 4.50 -9.03 -9.32
CA THR A 187 3.52 -7.94 -9.41
C THR A 187 4.15 -6.62 -9.01
N LEU A 188 4.09 -5.62 -9.91
CA LEU A 188 4.57 -4.26 -9.67
C LEU A 188 3.38 -3.34 -9.42
N VAL A 189 3.23 -2.85 -8.20
CA VAL A 189 2.25 -1.83 -7.82
C VAL A 189 2.94 -0.47 -7.80
N ALA A 190 2.32 0.53 -8.38
CA ALA A 190 2.84 1.90 -8.34
C ALA A 190 1.87 2.83 -7.61
N GLY A 191 2.39 3.66 -6.74
CA GLY A 191 1.60 4.60 -5.94
C GLY A 191 2.23 5.98 -5.86
N PHE A 192 1.55 6.86 -5.14
CA PHE A 192 1.78 8.29 -4.99
C PHE A 192 1.28 9.10 -6.20
N ALA A 193 0.55 10.18 -5.90
CA ALA A 193 -0.01 11.14 -6.85
C ALA A 193 -0.96 10.56 -7.93
N ILE A 194 -1.51 9.37 -7.75
CA ILE A 194 -2.58 8.84 -8.59
C ILE A 194 -3.88 9.60 -8.26
N ASN A 195 -4.41 10.37 -9.21
CA ASN A 195 -5.57 11.23 -8.99
C ASN A 195 -6.46 11.43 -10.22
N SER A 196 -6.14 10.81 -11.36
CA SER A 196 -6.94 10.88 -12.58
C SER A 196 -6.80 9.62 -13.43
N PRO A 197 -7.78 9.33 -14.32
CA PRO A 197 -7.70 8.21 -15.27
C PRO A 197 -6.47 8.27 -16.17
N GLU A 198 -6.05 9.48 -16.57
CA GLU A 198 -4.86 9.67 -17.41
C GLU A 198 -3.60 9.24 -16.71
N MET A 199 -3.48 9.55 -15.40
CA MET A 199 -2.34 9.11 -14.58
C MET A 199 -2.36 7.59 -14.41
N VAL A 200 -3.51 7.00 -14.17
CA VAL A 200 -3.66 5.52 -14.11
C VAL A 200 -3.17 4.90 -15.43
N ARG A 201 -3.67 5.38 -16.57
CA ARG A 201 -3.29 4.87 -17.90
C ARG A 201 -1.79 5.03 -18.17
N LEU A 202 -1.22 6.18 -17.84
CA LEU A 202 0.21 6.44 -17.99
C LEU A 202 1.06 5.42 -17.21
N VAL A 203 0.71 5.17 -15.96
CA VAL A 203 1.46 4.29 -15.07
C VAL A 203 1.33 2.82 -15.51
N ILE A 204 0.13 2.37 -15.88
CA ILE A 204 -0.10 1.02 -16.39
C ILE A 204 0.65 0.81 -17.72
N ASN A 205 0.56 1.75 -18.66
CA ASN A 205 1.27 1.68 -19.95
C ASN A 205 2.79 1.72 -19.80
N ALA A 206 3.30 2.30 -18.72
CA ALA A 206 4.72 2.28 -18.42
C ALA A 206 5.20 0.91 -17.90
N GLY A 207 4.29 0.00 -17.52
CA GLY A 207 4.60 -1.37 -17.11
C GLY A 207 4.29 -1.74 -15.66
N ALA A 208 3.57 -0.88 -14.93
CA ALA A 208 3.00 -1.29 -13.65
C ALA A 208 1.82 -2.25 -13.86
N ASP A 209 1.71 -3.26 -13.00
CA ASP A 209 0.58 -4.20 -13.01
C ASP A 209 -0.65 -3.63 -12.30
N ALA A 210 -0.44 -2.73 -11.35
CA ALA A 210 -1.53 -2.08 -10.62
C ALA A 210 -1.11 -0.70 -10.10
N VAL A 211 -2.10 0.12 -9.77
CA VAL A 211 -1.91 1.43 -9.12
C VAL A 211 -2.68 1.49 -7.82
N VAL A 212 -2.21 2.33 -6.88
CA VAL A 212 -2.92 2.60 -5.64
C VAL A 212 -3.14 4.09 -5.46
N VAL A 213 -4.37 4.46 -5.06
CA VAL A 213 -4.78 5.83 -4.78
C VAL A 213 -4.99 6.02 -3.27
N GLY A 214 -4.40 7.07 -2.71
CA GLY A 214 -4.53 7.41 -1.29
C GLY A 214 -4.98 8.86 -1.11
N THR A 215 -4.07 9.80 -1.25
CA THR A 215 -4.29 11.24 -0.96
C THR A 215 -5.56 11.81 -1.60
N ALA A 216 -5.82 11.48 -2.88
CA ALA A 216 -6.99 11.97 -3.61
C ALA A 216 -8.32 11.35 -3.12
N LEU A 217 -8.26 10.26 -2.35
CA LEU A 217 -9.40 9.56 -1.80
C LEU A 217 -9.81 10.10 -0.41
N VAL A 218 -8.87 10.68 0.35
CA VAL A 218 -9.07 11.07 1.76
C VAL A 218 -10.30 11.97 1.95
N ASP A 219 -10.48 12.98 1.11
CA ASP A 219 -11.60 13.93 1.23
C ASP A 219 -12.96 13.30 0.85
N LYS A 220 -12.96 12.11 0.26
CA LYS A 220 -14.16 11.39 -0.21
C LYS A 220 -14.62 10.28 0.73
N LEU A 221 -13.79 9.92 1.72
CA LEU A 221 -14.06 8.78 2.62
C LEU A 221 -15.32 8.98 3.49
N GLY A 222 -15.77 10.22 3.69
CA GLY A 222 -17.00 10.53 4.42
C GLY A 222 -18.30 10.25 3.65
N ASN A 223 -18.22 10.04 2.32
CA ASN A 223 -19.37 9.81 1.44
C ASN A 223 -19.11 8.60 0.53
N GLY A 224 -19.73 7.46 0.85
CA GLY A 224 -19.51 6.21 0.11
C GLY A 224 -19.86 6.28 -1.37
N GLU A 225 -20.85 7.09 -1.76
CA GLU A 225 -21.25 7.24 -3.15
C GLU A 225 -20.23 8.07 -3.94
N GLU A 226 -19.71 9.14 -3.35
CA GLU A 226 -18.64 9.94 -3.94
C GLU A 226 -17.35 9.13 -4.06
N CYS A 227 -17.02 8.36 -3.03
CA CYS A 227 -15.89 7.44 -3.03
C CYS A 227 -16.00 6.42 -4.17
N ARG A 228 -17.16 5.76 -4.31
CA ARG A 228 -17.45 4.80 -5.38
C ARG A 228 -17.30 5.44 -6.76
N ARG A 229 -17.94 6.58 -6.99
CA ARG A 229 -17.89 7.30 -8.26
C ARG A 229 -16.45 7.65 -8.65
N PHE A 230 -15.67 8.17 -7.72
CA PHE A 230 -14.27 8.50 -7.95
C PHE A 230 -13.42 7.27 -8.31
N MET A 231 -13.59 6.16 -7.60
CA MET A 231 -12.87 4.92 -7.91
C MET A 231 -13.26 4.36 -9.28
N MET A 232 -14.55 4.43 -9.64
CA MET A 232 -15.02 4.00 -10.97
C MET A 232 -14.48 4.89 -12.09
N GLU A 233 -14.37 6.20 -11.86
CA GLU A 233 -13.72 7.13 -12.78
C GLU A 233 -12.26 6.74 -13.02
N LEU A 234 -11.48 6.54 -11.94
CA LEU A 234 -10.08 6.11 -12.04
C LEU A 234 -9.92 4.77 -12.77
N ARG A 235 -10.85 3.84 -12.55
CA ARG A 235 -10.87 2.54 -13.22
C ARG A 235 -10.96 2.65 -14.74
N GLY A 236 -11.57 3.71 -15.28
CA GLY A 236 -11.56 4.03 -16.71
C GLY A 236 -10.16 4.22 -17.30
N GLY A 237 -9.15 4.46 -16.48
CA GLY A 237 -7.76 4.53 -16.90
C GLY A 237 -7.06 3.18 -17.07
N LEU A 238 -7.69 2.07 -16.64
CA LEU A 238 -7.16 0.70 -16.80
C LEU A 238 -7.44 0.09 -18.18
N ALA A 239 -8.33 0.72 -18.96
CA ALA A 239 -8.75 0.29 -20.30
C ALA A 239 -7.77 0.71 -21.40
#